data_3e56c120b60754da381bf8be1ad5c6c7
#
_entry.id   3e56c120b60754da381bf8be1ad5c6c7
#
_cell.length_a   1.000
_cell.length_b   1.000
_cell.length_c   1.000
_cell.angle_alpha   90.00
_cell.angle_beta   90.00
_cell.angle_gamma   90.00
#
_symmetry.space_group_name_H-M   'P 1'
#
loop_
_entity.id
_entity.type
_entity.pdbx_description
1 polymer ?
#
loop_
_entity_poly.entity_id
_entity_poly.type
_entity_poly.pdbx_seq_one_letter_code
_entity_poly.pdbx_strand_id
1 'polypeptide(L)' 'MLRTREVSDLLGVPENTLRWWRYIGKGPDSFRLGPRRVVYRRSKVMAWLAAQEAAGAKHTAA' A
#
# COMPACT_ATOMS: atom_id res chain seq x y z
N MET A 1 6.87 3.62 -11.30
CA MET A 1 6.81 2.92 -10.01
C MET A 1 6.82 3.91 -8.87
N LEU A 2 6.21 3.55 -7.76
CA LEU A 2 6.05 4.45 -6.63
C LEU A 2 7.00 4.10 -5.50
N ARG A 3 7.53 5.12 -4.84
CA ARG A 3 8.31 4.94 -3.62
C ARG A 3 7.37 4.92 -2.42
N THR A 4 7.87 4.46 -1.29
CA THR A 4 7.09 4.40 -0.06
C THR A 4 6.43 5.73 0.27
N ARG A 5 7.16 6.83 0.13
CA ARG A 5 6.62 8.16 0.40
C ARG A 5 5.45 8.51 -0.53
N GLU A 6 5.58 8.16 -1.81
CA GLU A 6 4.52 8.42 -2.78
C GLU A 6 3.27 7.61 -2.47
N VAL A 7 3.46 6.36 -2.07
CA VAL A 7 2.33 5.50 -1.67
C VAL A 7 1.71 6.03 -0.38
N SER A 8 2.52 6.49 0.55
CA SER A 8 2.05 7.13 1.77
C SER A 8 1.13 8.30 1.46
N ASP A 9 1.56 9.17 0.54
CA ASP A 9 0.77 10.33 0.13
C ASP A 9 -0.51 9.90 -0.60
N LEU A 10 -0.39 8.91 -1.46
CA LEU A 10 -1.52 8.42 -2.25
C LEU A 10 -2.60 7.79 -1.40
N LEU A 11 -2.20 6.99 -0.43
CA LEU A 11 -3.13 6.25 0.43
C LEU A 11 -3.54 7.05 1.68
N GLY A 12 -2.82 8.11 1.99
CA GLY A 12 -3.09 8.91 3.19
C GLY A 12 -2.71 8.20 4.48
N VAL A 13 -1.73 7.32 4.43
CA VAL A 13 -1.23 6.61 5.61
C VAL A 13 0.25 6.94 5.84
N PRO A 14 0.71 6.94 7.10
CA PRO A 14 2.11 7.21 7.40
C PRO A 14 3.05 6.18 6.78
N GLU A 15 4.27 6.60 6.45
CA GLU A 15 5.28 5.67 5.94
C GLU A 15 5.58 4.55 6.93
N ASN A 16 5.55 4.85 8.22
CA ASN A 16 5.73 3.84 9.27
C ASN A 16 4.70 2.72 9.17
N THR A 17 3.47 3.07 8.85
CA THR A 17 2.40 2.09 8.66
C THR A 17 2.70 1.20 7.48
N LEU A 18 3.19 1.79 6.37
CA LEU A 18 3.56 1.00 5.20
C LEU A 18 4.70 0.03 5.50
N ARG A 19 5.69 0.48 6.27
CA ARG A 19 6.80 -0.39 6.68
C ARG A 19 6.32 -1.53 7.55
N TRP A 20 5.44 -1.24 8.47
CA TRP A 20 4.82 -2.24 9.34
C TRP A 20 4.05 -3.27 8.51
N TRP A 21 3.25 -2.80 7.57
CA TRP A 21 2.49 -3.70 6.70
C TRP A 21 3.39 -4.63 5.90
N ARG A 22 4.51 -4.12 5.40
CA ARG A 22 5.48 -4.96 4.69
C ARG A 22 6.03 -6.04 5.61
N TYR A 23 6.30 -5.68 6.84
CA TYR A 23 6.83 -6.60 7.82
C TYR A 23 5.86 -7.75 8.12
N ILE A 24 4.58 -7.45 8.25
CA ILE A 24 3.56 -8.45 8.58
C ILE A 24 2.89 -9.06 7.36
N GLY A 25 3.31 -8.68 6.16
CA GLY A 25 2.75 -9.22 4.93
C GLY A 25 1.40 -8.65 4.54
N LYS A 26 1.08 -7.44 4.99
CA LYS A 26 -0.15 -6.75 4.64
C LYS A 26 0.13 -5.55 3.75
N GLY A 27 -0.94 -4.91 3.28
CA GLY A 27 -0.82 -3.74 2.43
C GLY A 27 -0.57 -4.08 0.97
N PRO A 28 -0.35 -3.07 0.15
CA PRO A 28 -0.11 -3.31 -1.27
C PRO A 28 1.23 -4.01 -1.51
N ASP A 29 1.28 -4.78 -2.60
CA ASP A 29 2.50 -5.49 -2.97
C ASP A 29 3.64 -4.54 -3.26
N SER A 30 4.81 -4.86 -2.74
CA SER A 30 6.03 -4.11 -2.96
C SER A 30 7.14 -5.07 -3.36
N PHE A 31 8.20 -4.53 -3.92
CA PHE A 31 9.39 -5.34 -4.22
C PHE A 31 10.64 -4.48 -4.10
N ARG A 32 11.77 -5.15 -3.96
CA ARG A 32 13.04 -4.45 -3.86
C ARG A 32 13.64 -4.22 -5.23
N LEU A 33 14.00 -2.97 -5.46
CA LEU A 33 14.74 -2.58 -6.65
C LEU A 33 16.13 -2.17 -6.17
N GLY A 34 17.05 -3.14 -6.14
CA GLY A 34 18.37 -2.94 -5.59
C GLY A 34 18.41 -3.14 -4.08
N PRO A 35 19.59 -2.94 -3.45
CA PRO A 35 19.79 -3.32 -2.06
C PRO A 35 19.05 -2.49 -1.01
N ARG A 36 18.67 -1.25 -1.36
CA ARG A 36 18.05 -0.35 -0.38
C ARG A 36 16.76 0.31 -0.83
N ARG A 37 16.28 -0.02 -2.02
CA ARG A 37 15.07 0.58 -2.54
C ARG A 37 13.91 -0.38 -2.48
N VAL A 38 12.84 0.08 -1.88
CA VAL A 38 11.56 -0.61 -1.93
C VAL A 38 10.64 0.25 -2.80
N VAL A 39 10.05 -0.37 -3.80
CA VAL A 39 9.14 0.31 -4.71
C VAL A 39 7.84 -0.46 -4.82
N TYR A 40 6.82 0.24 -5.23
CA TYR A 40 5.49 -0.32 -5.42
C TYR A 40 5.11 -0.14 -6.88
N ARG A 41 4.53 -1.17 -7.46
CA ARG A 41 3.95 -1.04 -8.80
C ARG A 41 2.60 -0.33 -8.66
N ARG A 42 2.43 0.76 -9.36
CA ARG A 42 1.21 1.57 -9.24
C ARG A 42 -0.06 0.74 -9.45
N SER A 43 -0.06 -0.13 -10.45
CA SER A 43 -1.22 -0.99 -10.72
C SER A 43 -1.57 -1.87 -9.53
N LYS A 44 -0.56 -2.37 -8.83
CA LYS A 44 -0.77 -3.21 -7.65
C LYS A 44 -1.30 -2.40 -6.47
N VAL A 45 -0.80 -1.19 -6.30
CA VAL A 45 -1.29 -0.29 -5.25
C VAL A 45 -2.75 0.06 -5.51
N MET A 46 -3.09 0.39 -6.73
CA MET A 46 -4.47 0.75 -7.08
C MET A 46 -5.41 -0.45 -6.94
N ALA A 47 -4.95 -1.64 -7.32
CA ALA A 47 -5.75 -2.86 -7.16
C ALA A 47 -6.00 -3.17 -5.68
N TRP A 48 -4.97 -3.01 -4.85
CA TRP A 48 -5.11 -3.19 -3.41
C TRP A 48 -6.09 -2.19 -2.82
N LEU A 49 -5.99 -0.93 -3.23
CA LEU A 49 -6.89 0.12 -2.76
C LEU A 49 -8.34 -0.18 -3.13
N ALA A 50 -8.57 -0.61 -4.37
CA ALA A 50 -9.90 -0.97 -4.82
C ALA A 50 -10.48 -2.12 -3.99
N ALA A 51 -9.65 -3.10 -3.67
CA ALA A 51 -10.07 -4.22 -2.82
C ALA A 51 -10.44 -3.75 -1.42
N GLN A 52 -9.68 -2.80 -0.86
CA GLN A 52 -9.96 -2.25 0.45
C GLN A 52 -11.26 -1.42 0.44
N GLU A 53 -11.50 -0.67 -0.61
CA GLU A 53 -12.74 0.08 -0.75
C GLU A 53 -13.95 -0.86 -0.79
N ALA A 54 -13.85 -1.94 -1.54
CA ALA A 54 -14.93 -2.92 -1.61
C ALA A 54 -15.19 -3.56 -0.27
N ALA A 55 -14.14 -3.90 0.47
CA ALA A 55 -14.27 -4.47 1.81
C ALA A 55 -14.81 -3.43 2.81
N GLY A 56 -14.31 -2.20 2.70
CA GLY A 56 -14.75 -1.11 3.57
C GLY A 56 -16.19 -0.72 3.37
N ALA A 57 -16.68 -0.79 2.15
CA ALA A 57 -18.07 -0.47 1.85
C ALA A 57 -19.04 -1.36 2.61
N LYS A 58 -18.66 -2.59 2.87
CA LYS A 58 -19.50 -3.52 3.64
C LYS A 58 -19.58 -3.14 5.11
N HIS A 59 -18.54 -2.50 5.63
CA HIS A 59 -18.48 -2.08 7.04
C HIS A 59 -19.10 -0.73 7.26
N THR A 60 -19.03 0.14 6.28
CA THR A 60 -19.55 1.50 6.42
C THR A 60 -21.05 1.59 6.21
N ALA A 61 -21.68 0.52 5.85
CA ALA A 61 -23.14 0.48 5.67
C ALA A 61 -23.90 0.67 6.99
N ALA A 62 -23.18 0.61 8.08
CA ALA A 62 -23.78 0.78 9.38
C ALA A 62 -24.01 2.25 9.71
#